data_d96981f6b84699f45e5bb58877c1db87
#
_entry.id   d96981f6b84699f45e5bb58877c1db87
#
_cell.length_a   1.000
_cell.length_b   1.000
_cell.length_c   1.000
_cell.angle_alpha   90.00
_cell.angle_beta   90.00
_cell.angle_gamma   90.00
#
_symmetry.space_group_name_H-M   'P 1'
#
loop_
_entity.id
_entity.type
_entity.pdbx_description
1 polymer ?
#
loop_
_entity_poly.entity_id
_entity_poly.type
_entity_poly.pdbx_seq_one_letter_code
_entity_poly.pdbx_strand_id
1 'polypeptide(L)'
;IDIDNHIYLVVDGYIALILNDGSQNSKIYSIQGKGTFLNYFTLLDQSNNHFNFKTLSGCSLYKYSKADMEYFLSMFPENFGFQFFIMKNQTTHVYFKSLMASSPASEKLKTTFSNMALLHGVLSDDGTVILPQAIKTSHLLSYSNLSKSCFYKDLQYLKTTNQIEKKEKCWIIHDQALYTMIQNGQTSF
;
A
#
# COMPACT_ATOMS: atom_id res chain seq x y z
N ILE A 1 10.44 -15.42 0.23
CA ILE A 1 11.25 -14.30 0.77
C ILE A 1 11.78 -14.79 2.11
N ASP A 2 13.11 -14.82 2.25
CA ASP A 2 13.78 -15.12 3.51
C ASP A 2 13.69 -13.86 4.39
N ILE A 3 12.82 -13.90 5.40
CA ILE A 3 12.43 -12.74 6.19
C ILE A 3 13.44 -12.43 7.30
N ASP A 4 14.24 -13.42 7.74
CA ASP A 4 14.92 -13.30 9.02
C ASP A 4 16.16 -12.39 9.01
N ASN A 5 16.87 -12.25 7.87
CA ASN A 5 18.12 -11.46 7.84
C ASN A 5 18.29 -10.60 6.57
N HIS A 6 17.24 -10.39 5.82
CA HIS A 6 17.36 -9.66 4.56
C HIS A 6 16.28 -8.58 4.40
N ILE A 7 16.70 -7.48 3.79
CA ILE A 7 15.87 -6.36 3.41
C ILE A 7 15.73 -6.37 1.90
N TYR A 8 14.56 -6.06 1.39
CA TYR A 8 14.28 -6.09 -0.04
C TYR A 8 13.80 -4.74 -0.52
N LEU A 9 14.39 -4.22 -1.60
CA LEU A 9 13.88 -3.06 -2.32
C LEU A 9 13.03 -3.55 -3.49
N VAL A 10 11.80 -3.10 -3.57
CA VAL A 10 10.90 -3.37 -4.70
C VAL A 10 11.33 -2.51 -5.89
N VAL A 11 11.86 -3.15 -6.93
CA VAL A 11 12.26 -2.49 -8.18
C VAL A 11 11.09 -2.38 -9.13
N ASP A 12 10.28 -3.45 -9.18
CA ASP A 12 9.06 -3.51 -9.98
C ASP A 12 8.04 -4.46 -9.36
N GLY A 13 6.76 -4.22 -9.66
CA GLY A 13 5.65 -5.03 -9.20
C GLY A 13 5.04 -4.55 -7.87
N TYR A 14 4.10 -5.37 -7.36
CA TYR A 14 3.33 -5.08 -6.14
C TYR A 14 3.35 -6.26 -5.17
N ILE A 15 3.54 -5.96 -3.90
CA ILE A 15 3.60 -6.94 -2.81
C ILE A 15 2.66 -6.52 -1.69
N ALA A 16 1.79 -7.42 -1.27
CA ALA A 16 0.96 -7.21 -0.09
C ALA A 16 1.70 -7.64 1.18
N LEU A 17 1.65 -6.78 2.17
CA LEU A 17 1.98 -7.07 3.56
C LEU A 17 0.72 -7.61 4.22
N ILE A 18 0.78 -8.82 4.73
CA ILE A 18 -0.35 -9.52 5.33
C ILE A 18 -0.09 -9.68 6.82
N LEU A 19 -0.99 -9.15 7.65
CA LEU A 19 -0.90 -9.29 9.10
C LEU A 19 -1.28 -10.71 9.50
N ASN A 20 -0.40 -11.34 10.26
CA ASN A 20 -0.60 -12.67 10.84
C ASN A 20 -1.23 -12.50 12.23
N ASP A 21 -2.55 -12.43 12.29
CA ASP A 21 -3.30 -12.28 13.55
C ASP A 21 -3.79 -13.61 14.13
N GLY A 22 -3.27 -14.74 13.60
CA GLY A 22 -3.70 -16.09 13.98
C GLY A 22 -5.08 -16.50 13.45
N SER A 23 -5.77 -15.60 12.75
CA SER A 23 -7.05 -15.92 12.11
C SER A 23 -6.83 -16.56 10.74
N GLN A 24 -7.77 -17.42 10.33
CA GLN A 24 -7.75 -17.98 8.96
C GLN A 24 -7.98 -16.93 7.86
N ASN A 25 -8.38 -15.71 8.22
CA ASN A 25 -8.63 -14.61 7.32
C ASN A 25 -7.47 -13.60 7.36
N SER A 26 -6.40 -13.91 6.63
CA SER A 26 -5.27 -13.03 6.48
C SER A 26 -5.68 -11.68 5.85
N LYS A 27 -5.49 -10.58 6.58
CA LYS A 27 -5.85 -9.23 6.15
C LYS A 27 -4.64 -8.50 5.57
N ILE A 28 -4.85 -7.83 4.46
CA ILE A 28 -3.81 -6.97 3.89
C ILE A 28 -3.65 -5.74 4.78
N TYR A 29 -2.46 -5.57 5.34
CA TYR A 29 -2.06 -4.39 6.09
C TYR A 29 -1.70 -3.25 5.15
N SER A 30 -0.81 -3.50 4.18
CA SER A 30 -0.40 -2.53 3.17
C SER A 30 -0.12 -3.22 1.84
N ILE A 31 -0.13 -2.45 0.76
CA ILE A 31 0.37 -2.85 -0.54
C ILE A 31 1.59 -2.01 -0.82
N GLN A 32 2.70 -2.65 -1.13
CA GLN A 32 3.98 -2.02 -1.39
C GLN A 32 4.27 -2.08 -2.89
N GLY A 33 4.73 -0.99 -3.46
CA GLY A 33 5.09 -0.87 -4.87
C GLY A 33 6.55 -0.50 -5.07
N LYS A 34 6.89 -0.10 -6.29
CA LYS A 34 8.24 0.34 -6.66
C LYS A 34 8.81 1.39 -5.70
N GLY A 35 10.08 1.23 -5.33
CA GLY A 35 10.81 2.15 -4.46
C GLY A 35 10.61 1.91 -2.96
N THR A 36 9.78 0.94 -2.56
CA THR A 36 9.56 0.63 -1.15
C THR A 36 10.50 -0.46 -0.65
N PHE A 37 10.89 -0.35 0.62
CA PHE A 37 11.70 -1.35 1.30
C PHE A 37 10.83 -2.27 2.13
N LEU A 38 10.96 -3.57 1.87
CA LEU A 38 10.30 -4.61 2.64
C LEU A 38 11.22 -5.09 3.75
N ASN A 39 10.61 -5.49 4.86
CA ASN A 39 11.30 -6.09 5.99
C ASN A 39 12.30 -5.14 6.69
N TYR A 40 12.12 -3.85 6.55
CA TYR A 40 12.99 -2.85 7.18
C TYR A 40 12.97 -2.93 8.72
N PHE A 41 11.88 -3.44 9.30
CA PHE A 41 11.74 -3.61 10.75
C PHE A 41 12.82 -4.50 11.38
N THR A 42 13.45 -5.37 10.61
CA THR A 42 14.57 -6.19 11.11
C THR A 42 15.79 -5.37 11.52
N LEU A 43 15.95 -4.16 10.96
CA LEU A 43 16.99 -3.21 11.39
C LEU A 43 16.71 -2.62 12.78
N LEU A 44 15.48 -2.70 13.25
CA LEU A 44 15.06 -2.22 14.55
C LEU A 44 15.11 -3.34 15.62
N ASP A 45 15.81 -4.42 15.34
CA ASP A 45 15.92 -5.63 16.19
C ASP A 45 14.57 -6.24 16.62
N GLN A 46 13.51 -5.96 15.87
CA GLN A 46 12.20 -6.54 16.14
C GLN A 46 12.01 -7.80 15.31
N SER A 47 11.67 -8.88 15.95
CA SER A 47 11.28 -10.11 15.27
C SER A 47 10.02 -9.85 14.44
N ASN A 48 10.12 -10.05 13.13
CA ASN A 48 9.07 -9.70 12.19
C ASN A 48 8.06 -10.83 11.96
N ASN A 49 7.78 -11.63 12.99
CA ASN A 49 6.90 -12.79 12.91
C ASN A 49 5.41 -12.46 12.70
N HIS A 50 5.07 -11.17 12.62
CA HIS A 50 3.69 -10.73 12.48
C HIS A 50 3.23 -10.49 11.04
N PHE A 51 4.17 -10.44 10.10
CA PHE A 51 3.84 -10.14 8.70
C PHE A 51 4.29 -11.22 7.73
N ASN A 52 3.42 -11.56 6.80
CA ASN A 52 3.74 -12.35 5.62
C ASN A 52 3.74 -11.44 4.38
N PHE A 53 4.58 -11.77 3.41
CA PHE A 53 4.65 -11.07 2.13
C PHE A 53 4.02 -11.92 1.02
N LYS A 54 3.13 -11.33 0.25
CA LYS A 54 2.49 -11.98 -0.90
C LYS A 54 2.61 -11.11 -2.14
N THR A 55 3.20 -11.64 -3.21
CA THR A 55 3.24 -10.95 -4.50
C THR A 55 1.84 -10.85 -5.11
N LEU A 56 1.50 -9.69 -5.64
CA LEU A 56 0.24 -9.41 -6.34
C LEU A 56 0.41 -9.39 -7.85
N SER A 57 1.65 -9.25 -8.32
CA SER A 57 2.09 -9.29 -9.71
C SER A 57 3.43 -10.01 -9.83
N GLY A 58 3.99 -10.12 -11.02
CA GLY A 58 5.42 -10.36 -11.19
C GLY A 58 6.20 -9.26 -10.47
N CYS A 59 7.26 -9.61 -9.75
CA CYS A 59 8.06 -8.68 -8.97
C CYS A 59 9.54 -8.87 -9.21
N SER A 60 10.26 -7.75 -9.31
CA SER A 60 11.72 -7.71 -9.28
C SER A 60 12.18 -7.03 -7.99
N LEU A 61 13.09 -7.66 -7.28
CA LEU A 61 13.57 -7.20 -5.98
C LEU A 61 15.09 -7.15 -5.95
N TYR A 62 15.66 -6.12 -5.34
CA TYR A 62 17.02 -6.19 -4.82
C TYR A 62 17.00 -6.74 -3.41
N LYS A 63 17.94 -7.62 -3.11
CA LYS A 63 18.12 -8.26 -1.80
C LYS A 63 19.39 -7.71 -1.16
N TYR A 64 19.27 -7.21 0.05
CA TYR A 64 20.38 -6.73 0.88
C TYR A 64 20.45 -7.55 2.16
N SER A 65 21.66 -7.85 2.63
CA SER A 65 21.81 -8.39 3.99
C SER A 65 21.53 -7.28 5.03
N LYS A 66 21.10 -7.68 6.23
CA LYS A 66 20.94 -6.74 7.35
C LYS A 66 22.26 -6.00 7.61
N ALA A 67 23.38 -6.74 7.66
CA ALA A 67 24.70 -6.17 7.94
C ALA A 67 25.15 -5.15 6.88
N ASP A 68 24.92 -5.43 5.58
CA ASP A 68 25.25 -4.48 4.51
C ASP A 68 24.42 -3.19 4.65
N MET A 69 23.15 -3.33 5.00
CA MET A 69 22.25 -2.19 5.16
C MET A 69 22.62 -1.36 6.38
N GLU A 70 22.93 -1.98 7.52
CA GLU A 70 23.43 -1.32 8.72
C GLU A 70 24.76 -0.58 8.45
N TYR A 71 25.69 -1.22 7.77
CA TYR A 71 26.95 -0.62 7.36
C TYR A 71 26.72 0.58 6.44
N PHE A 72 25.91 0.43 5.41
CA PHE A 72 25.57 1.53 4.49
C PHE A 72 24.95 2.72 5.23
N LEU A 73 24.01 2.48 6.15
CA LEU A 73 23.34 3.54 6.89
C LEU A 73 24.26 4.23 7.91
N SER A 74 25.29 3.53 8.43
CA SER A 74 26.22 4.09 9.41
C SER A 74 27.40 4.84 8.82
N MET A 75 27.75 4.56 7.54
CA MET A 75 28.98 5.09 6.94
C MET A 75 28.97 6.58 6.66
N PHE A 76 27.81 7.15 6.31
CA PHE A 76 27.72 8.52 5.85
C PHE A 76 26.58 9.27 6.54
N PRO A 77 26.85 10.47 7.08
CA PRO A 77 25.79 11.31 7.67
C PRO A 77 24.65 11.62 6.68
N GLU A 78 24.96 11.69 5.38
CA GLU A 78 23.98 11.92 4.31
C GLU A 78 22.94 10.80 4.22
N ASN A 79 23.29 9.59 4.64
CA ASN A 79 22.38 8.44 4.67
C ASN A 79 21.26 8.59 5.71
N PHE A 80 21.37 9.56 6.61
CA PHE A 80 20.30 9.89 7.54
C PHE A 80 19.01 10.33 6.81
N GLY A 81 19.17 11.09 5.71
CA GLY A 81 18.03 11.43 4.83
C GLY A 81 17.36 10.21 4.21
N PHE A 82 18.13 9.18 3.89
CA PHE A 82 17.60 7.91 3.37
C PHE A 82 16.82 7.14 4.43
N GLN A 83 17.25 7.14 5.69
CA GLN A 83 16.46 6.55 6.79
C GLN A 83 15.12 7.27 6.95
N PHE A 84 15.09 8.59 6.87
CA PHE A 84 13.87 9.38 6.89
C PHE A 84 12.93 9.00 5.74
N PHE A 85 13.44 8.82 4.54
CA PHE A 85 12.65 8.40 3.40
C PHE A 85 11.97 7.05 3.63
N ILE A 86 12.70 6.07 4.17
CA ILE A 86 12.12 4.75 4.48
C ILE A 86 11.08 4.86 5.58
N MET A 87 11.39 5.57 6.66
CA MET A 87 10.46 5.78 7.78
C MET A 87 9.19 6.50 7.34
N LYS A 88 9.32 7.52 6.48
CA LYS A 88 8.19 8.24 5.89
C LYS A 88 7.27 7.28 5.15
N ASN A 89 7.78 6.42 4.28
CA ASN A 89 7.00 5.44 3.56
C ASN A 89 6.23 4.51 4.50
N GLN A 90 6.89 4.00 5.54
CA GLN A 90 6.25 3.13 6.53
C GLN A 90 5.17 3.88 7.32
N THR A 91 5.47 5.10 7.78
CA THR A 91 4.54 5.94 8.52
C THR A 91 3.30 6.28 7.69
N THR A 92 3.46 6.51 6.39
CA THR A 92 2.34 6.76 5.46
C THR A 92 1.34 5.60 5.46
N HIS A 93 1.81 4.36 5.41
CA HIS A 93 0.92 3.19 5.48
C HIS A 93 0.20 3.08 6.84
N VAL A 94 0.89 3.35 7.94
CA VAL A 94 0.30 3.39 9.29
C VAL A 94 -0.79 4.46 9.36
N TYR A 95 -0.49 5.65 8.86
CA TYR A 95 -1.42 6.77 8.82
C TYR A 95 -2.70 6.42 8.05
N PHE A 96 -2.58 5.89 6.84
CA PHE A 96 -3.74 5.49 6.04
C PHE A 96 -4.55 4.37 6.70
N LYS A 97 -3.91 3.42 7.37
CA LYS A 97 -4.63 2.40 8.15
C LYS A 97 -5.38 3.00 9.34
N SER A 98 -4.78 3.95 10.02
CA SER A 98 -5.41 4.67 11.15
C SER A 98 -6.62 5.49 10.70
N LEU A 99 -6.50 6.23 9.58
CA LEU A 99 -7.62 6.94 8.97
C LEU A 99 -8.77 5.99 8.64
N MET A 100 -8.47 4.87 8.01
CA MET A 100 -9.49 3.89 7.65
C MET A 100 -10.12 3.24 8.90
N ALA A 101 -9.35 3.01 9.97
CA ALA A 101 -9.87 2.45 11.21
C ALA A 101 -10.86 3.39 11.89
N SER A 102 -10.57 4.70 11.89
CA SER A 102 -11.42 5.75 12.47
C SER A 102 -12.60 6.17 11.58
N SER A 103 -12.58 5.82 10.29
CA SER A 103 -13.67 6.14 9.37
C SER A 103 -14.95 5.40 9.72
N PRO A 104 -16.13 6.03 9.59
CA PRO A 104 -17.42 5.35 9.67
C PRO A 104 -17.50 4.17 8.68
N ALA A 105 -18.23 3.13 9.03
CA ALA A 105 -18.34 1.93 8.19
C ALA A 105 -18.78 2.25 6.76
N SER A 106 -19.70 3.21 6.60
CA SER A 106 -20.22 3.68 5.30
C SER A 106 -19.17 4.38 4.42
N GLU A 107 -18.08 4.88 4.99
CA GLU A 107 -17.02 5.60 4.26
C GLU A 107 -15.75 4.77 4.05
N LYS A 108 -15.61 3.65 4.76
CA LYS A 108 -14.39 2.82 4.71
C LYS A 108 -14.02 2.40 3.31
N LEU A 109 -14.99 2.09 2.46
CA LEU A 109 -14.68 1.68 1.09
C LEU A 109 -14.19 2.86 0.25
N LYS A 110 -14.81 4.03 0.37
CA LYS A 110 -14.35 5.26 -0.30
C LYS A 110 -12.92 5.59 0.15
N THR A 111 -12.68 5.60 1.47
CA THR A 111 -11.33 5.81 2.04
C THR A 111 -10.33 4.77 1.52
N THR A 112 -10.74 3.50 1.36
CA THR A 112 -9.89 2.46 0.77
C THR A 112 -9.46 2.80 -0.64
N PHE A 113 -10.38 3.24 -1.50
CA PHE A 113 -10.06 3.65 -2.87
C PHE A 113 -9.15 4.89 -2.88
N SER A 114 -9.45 5.88 -2.05
CA SER A 114 -8.62 7.09 -1.92
C SER A 114 -7.19 6.76 -1.46
N ASN A 115 -7.04 5.93 -0.44
CA ASN A 115 -5.72 5.49 0.03
C ASN A 115 -4.93 4.76 -1.05
N MET A 116 -5.59 3.84 -1.79
CA MET A 116 -4.93 3.13 -2.89
C MET A 116 -4.55 4.06 -4.04
N ALA A 117 -5.38 5.05 -4.34
CA ALA A 117 -5.09 6.06 -5.36
C ALA A 117 -3.90 6.94 -4.96
N LEU A 118 -3.85 7.41 -3.72
CA LEU A 118 -2.74 8.22 -3.20
C LEU A 118 -1.41 7.45 -3.20
N LEU A 119 -1.45 6.15 -2.93
CA LEU A 119 -0.25 5.31 -2.86
C LEU A 119 0.21 4.78 -4.23
N HIS A 120 -0.72 4.49 -5.13
CA HIS A 120 -0.44 3.70 -6.33
C HIS A 120 -1.16 4.19 -7.59
N GLY A 121 -1.98 5.23 -7.48
CA GLY A 121 -2.77 5.74 -8.59
C GLY A 121 -1.90 6.37 -9.68
N VAL A 122 -2.32 6.17 -10.92
CA VAL A 122 -1.75 6.81 -12.09
C VAL A 122 -2.78 7.81 -12.62
N LEU A 123 -2.35 9.04 -12.87
CA LEU A 123 -3.20 10.08 -13.42
C LEU A 123 -3.45 9.81 -14.90
N SER A 124 -4.70 9.93 -15.31
CA SER A 124 -5.12 9.88 -16.71
C SER A 124 -5.39 11.30 -17.24
N ASP A 125 -5.24 11.50 -18.55
CA ASP A 125 -5.45 12.80 -19.21
C ASP A 125 -6.90 13.31 -19.12
N ASP A 126 -7.86 12.42 -18.82
CA ASP A 126 -9.27 12.75 -18.66
C ASP A 126 -9.65 13.22 -17.23
N GLY A 127 -8.67 13.42 -16.35
CA GLY A 127 -8.89 13.87 -14.98
C GLY A 127 -9.29 12.77 -14.01
N THR A 128 -9.09 11.50 -14.37
CA THR A 128 -9.38 10.35 -13.50
C THR A 128 -8.11 9.74 -12.93
N VAL A 129 -8.25 8.93 -11.87
CA VAL A 129 -7.14 8.18 -11.26
C VAL A 129 -7.34 6.70 -11.52
N ILE A 130 -6.35 6.05 -12.12
CA ILE A 130 -6.38 4.64 -12.48
C ILE A 130 -5.54 3.85 -11.47
N LEU A 131 -6.14 2.84 -10.84
CA LEU A 131 -5.38 1.90 -10.00
C LEU A 131 -4.70 0.82 -10.86
N PRO A 132 -3.47 0.41 -10.49
CA PRO A 132 -2.78 -0.68 -11.17
C PRO A 132 -3.61 -1.97 -11.24
N GLN A 133 -3.53 -2.68 -12.35
CA GLN A 133 -4.25 -3.95 -12.58
C GLN A 133 -3.95 -5.01 -11.52
N ALA A 134 -2.78 -4.96 -10.89
CA ALA A 134 -2.39 -5.83 -9.78
C ALA A 134 -3.30 -5.69 -8.56
N ILE A 135 -3.93 -4.50 -8.36
CA ILE A 135 -4.82 -4.23 -7.23
C ILE A 135 -6.25 -4.68 -7.57
N LYS A 136 -6.53 -5.95 -7.27
CA LYS A 136 -7.81 -6.61 -7.55
C LYS A 136 -8.86 -6.28 -6.49
N THR A 137 -10.14 -6.51 -6.81
CA THR A 137 -11.28 -6.36 -5.89
C THR A 137 -11.08 -7.13 -4.58
N SER A 138 -10.53 -8.35 -4.64
CA SER A 138 -10.23 -9.16 -3.46
C SER A 138 -9.18 -8.52 -2.55
N HIS A 139 -8.21 -7.80 -3.14
CA HIS A 139 -7.19 -7.08 -2.37
C HIS A 139 -7.80 -5.87 -1.65
N LEU A 140 -8.68 -5.12 -2.34
CA LEU A 140 -9.42 -3.99 -1.73
C LEU A 140 -10.33 -4.47 -0.60
N LEU A 141 -11.03 -5.59 -0.77
CA LEU A 141 -11.83 -6.21 0.27
C LEU A 141 -10.98 -6.56 1.50
N SER A 142 -9.87 -7.25 1.29
CA SER A 142 -8.95 -7.64 2.38
C SER A 142 -8.33 -6.42 3.07
N TYR A 143 -8.02 -5.36 2.33
CA TYR A 143 -7.45 -4.11 2.87
C TYR A 143 -8.48 -3.30 3.65
N SER A 144 -9.75 -3.23 3.19
CA SER A 144 -10.80 -2.37 3.76
C SER A 144 -11.27 -2.79 5.16
N ASN A 145 -11.01 -4.02 5.55
CA ASN A 145 -11.52 -4.59 6.82
C ASN A 145 -13.06 -4.65 6.92
N LEU A 146 -13.76 -4.52 5.79
CA LEU A 146 -15.22 -4.66 5.75
C LEU A 146 -15.61 -6.14 5.65
N SER A 147 -16.82 -6.46 6.13
CA SER A 147 -17.45 -7.74 5.80
C SER A 147 -17.72 -7.81 4.30
N LYS A 148 -17.77 -9.03 3.75
CA LYS A 148 -18.00 -9.23 2.31
C LYS A 148 -19.31 -8.59 1.86
N SER A 149 -20.39 -8.72 2.63
CA SER A 149 -21.70 -8.13 2.34
C SER A 149 -21.67 -6.60 2.30
N CYS A 150 -21.09 -5.96 3.32
CA CYS A 150 -20.95 -4.51 3.37
C CYS A 150 -20.09 -4.00 2.21
N PHE A 151 -18.96 -4.65 1.96
CA PHE A 151 -18.06 -4.28 0.88
C PHE A 151 -18.76 -4.25 -0.48
N TYR A 152 -19.49 -5.31 -0.84
CA TYR A 152 -20.17 -5.37 -2.15
C TYR A 152 -21.37 -4.43 -2.24
N LYS A 153 -22.11 -4.20 -1.14
CA LYS A 153 -23.15 -3.19 -1.08
C LYS A 153 -22.60 -1.78 -1.36
N ASP A 154 -21.53 -1.40 -0.66
CA ASP A 154 -20.91 -0.09 -0.82
C ASP A 154 -20.22 0.05 -2.18
N LEU A 155 -19.63 -1.05 -2.70
CA LEU A 155 -19.04 -1.08 -4.03
C LEU A 155 -20.08 -0.80 -5.12
N GLN A 156 -21.28 -1.39 -4.98
CA GLN A 156 -22.38 -1.15 -5.91
C GLN A 156 -22.84 0.31 -5.82
N TYR A 157 -22.95 0.87 -4.63
CA TYR A 157 -23.31 2.27 -4.43
C TYR A 157 -22.31 3.21 -5.11
N LEU A 158 -20.99 3.04 -4.89
CA LEU A 158 -19.96 3.86 -5.51
C LEU A 158 -19.98 3.78 -7.06
N LYS A 159 -20.32 2.61 -7.61
CA LYS A 159 -20.49 2.45 -9.06
C LYS A 159 -21.73 3.15 -9.59
N THR A 160 -22.88 2.99 -8.92
CA THR A 160 -24.15 3.62 -9.37
C THR A 160 -24.12 5.13 -9.25
N THR A 161 -23.33 5.66 -8.33
CA THR A 161 -23.09 7.11 -8.17
C THR A 161 -21.92 7.63 -9.03
N ASN A 162 -21.39 6.79 -9.93
CA ASN A 162 -20.31 7.13 -10.84
C ASN A 162 -19.04 7.66 -10.16
N GLN A 163 -18.78 7.27 -8.91
CA GLN A 163 -17.55 7.63 -8.21
C GLN A 163 -16.39 6.71 -8.59
N ILE A 164 -16.69 5.47 -8.94
CA ILE A 164 -15.71 4.50 -9.42
C ILE A 164 -16.30 3.67 -10.56
N GLU A 165 -15.44 3.22 -11.44
CA GLU A 165 -15.79 2.22 -12.45
C GLU A 165 -14.69 1.15 -12.58
N LYS A 166 -15.00 0.06 -13.24
CA LYS A 166 -14.03 -0.99 -13.55
C LYS A 166 -13.98 -1.21 -15.06
N LYS A 167 -12.86 -0.85 -15.66
CA LYS A 167 -12.62 -0.97 -17.11
C LYS A 167 -11.30 -1.70 -17.34
N GLU A 168 -11.29 -2.65 -18.27
CA GLU A 168 -10.07 -3.39 -18.65
C GLU A 168 -9.28 -3.99 -17.47
N LYS A 169 -10.00 -4.50 -16.46
CA LYS A 169 -9.46 -5.03 -15.19
C LYS A 169 -8.90 -4.00 -14.22
N CYS A 170 -8.81 -2.72 -14.58
CA CYS A 170 -8.38 -1.62 -13.73
C CYS A 170 -9.58 -0.97 -13.04
N TRP A 171 -9.37 -0.41 -11.85
CA TRP A 171 -10.30 0.48 -11.19
C TRP A 171 -9.98 1.91 -11.57
N ILE A 172 -11.00 2.66 -11.98
CA ILE A 172 -10.94 4.08 -12.30
C ILE A 172 -11.73 4.82 -11.24
N ILE A 173 -11.17 5.91 -10.74
CA ILE A 173 -11.74 6.74 -9.67
C ILE A 173 -12.00 8.12 -10.23
N HIS A 174 -13.27 8.56 -10.16
CA HIS A 174 -13.76 9.85 -10.60
C HIS A 174 -13.84 10.80 -9.40
N ASP A 175 -12.70 11.32 -8.95
CA ASP A 175 -12.59 12.25 -7.83
C ASP A 175 -11.59 13.36 -8.16
N GLN A 176 -12.10 14.53 -8.56
CA GLN A 176 -11.29 15.67 -8.99
C GLN A 176 -10.40 16.20 -7.86
N ALA A 177 -10.85 16.16 -6.62
CA ALA A 177 -10.04 16.63 -5.50
C ALA A 177 -8.85 15.68 -5.29
N LEU A 178 -9.08 14.38 -5.35
CA LEU A 178 -8.04 13.36 -5.27
C LEU A 178 -7.07 13.46 -6.44
N TYR A 179 -7.57 13.66 -7.66
CA TYR A 179 -6.73 13.87 -8.84
C TYR A 179 -5.77 15.07 -8.66
N THR A 180 -6.30 16.20 -8.22
CA THR A 180 -5.52 17.42 -7.99
C THR A 180 -4.48 17.22 -6.87
N MET A 181 -4.81 16.50 -5.80
CA MET A 181 -3.87 16.19 -4.74
C MET A 181 -2.68 15.37 -5.26
N ILE A 182 -2.94 14.35 -6.08
CA ILE A 182 -1.88 13.51 -6.67
C ILE A 182 -1.04 14.35 -7.65
N GLN A 183 -1.68 15.15 -8.50
CA GLN A 183 -1.01 16.00 -9.48
C GLN A 183 -0.05 17.01 -8.82
N ASN A 184 -0.44 17.59 -7.70
CA ASN A 184 0.37 18.55 -6.96
C ASN A 184 1.46 17.89 -6.08
N GLY A 185 1.62 16.57 -6.13
CA GLY A 185 2.56 15.85 -5.29
C GLY A 185 2.23 15.90 -3.79
N GLN A 186 1.00 16.30 -3.44
CA GLN A 186 0.52 16.37 -2.04
C GLN A 186 0.27 14.99 -1.42
N THR A 187 0.69 13.92 -2.10
CA THR A 187 0.70 12.55 -1.59
C THR A 187 1.86 12.27 -0.64
N SER A 188 2.80 13.21 -0.56
CA SER A 188 3.95 13.10 0.33
C SER A 188 3.65 13.79 1.65
N PHE A 189 3.13 13.02 2.60
CA PHE A 189 3.13 13.38 4.01
C PHE A 189 4.54 13.32 4.58
#